data_e3320a192f9e234fb3c885c90c4fe3a1
#
_entry.id   e3320a192f9e234fb3c885c90c4fe3a1
#
_cell.length_a   1.000
_cell.length_b   1.000
_cell.length_c   1.000
_cell.angle_alpha   90.00
_cell.angle_beta   90.00
_cell.angle_gamma   90.00
#
_symmetry.space_group_name_H-M   'P 1'
#
loop_
_entity.id
_entity.type
_entity.pdbx_description
1 polymer ?
#
loop_
_entity_poly.entity_id
_entity_poly.type
_entity_poly.pdbx_seq_one_letter_code
_entity_poly.pdbx_strand_id
1 'polypeptide(L)'
;LQIVNTSATSNVGDISFDGFYATRSKKDINAGFNIQFEDITAEKVIELMPAVDTLMPILKSFYGRLNCELAATTQLDTNMNLIIPSIKGIMRITGDDLYIKDNKMFKTLARKLLFKNKKEGYIEHMSVEGIISDSTVEIFPFIMKMDRYTMALSGIQNLDMSFRYHMSLIRSPFLFKLGVDVTGDDFENWKFKIGKPKYKNADIPVFSSVIDETKINL
;
A
#
# COMPACT_ATOMS: atom_id res chain seq x y z
N LEU A 1 -27.10 -8.91 -6.75
CA LEU A 1 -26.20 -9.57 -7.67
C LEU A 1 -24.95 -9.99 -6.92
N GLN A 2 -24.51 -11.22 -7.12
CA GLN A 2 -23.22 -11.70 -6.61
C GLN A 2 -22.44 -12.32 -7.76
N ILE A 3 -21.12 -12.11 -7.72
CA ILE A 3 -20.14 -12.73 -8.59
C ILE A 3 -19.20 -13.48 -7.66
N VAL A 4 -19.05 -14.76 -7.85
CA VAL A 4 -18.25 -15.62 -6.97
C VAL A 4 -17.32 -16.52 -7.77
N ASN A 5 -16.14 -16.80 -7.21
CA ASN A 5 -15.15 -17.73 -7.78
C ASN A 5 -14.79 -17.44 -9.25
N THR A 6 -14.68 -16.15 -9.59
CA THR A 6 -14.21 -15.75 -10.92
C THR A 6 -12.70 -15.68 -10.90
N SER A 7 -12.05 -16.40 -11.82
CA SER A 7 -10.59 -16.36 -11.95
C SER A 7 -10.18 -16.32 -13.42
N ALA A 8 -9.04 -15.72 -13.67
CA ALA A 8 -8.38 -15.69 -14.97
C ALA A 8 -6.88 -15.88 -14.78
N THR A 9 -6.30 -16.77 -15.56
CA THR A 9 -4.87 -17.05 -15.58
C THR A 9 -4.28 -16.60 -16.89
N SER A 10 -3.16 -15.90 -16.84
CA SER A 10 -2.48 -15.41 -18.03
C SER A 10 -0.95 -15.34 -17.83
N ASN A 11 -0.23 -15.09 -18.92
CA ASN A 11 1.23 -14.89 -18.86
C ASN A 11 1.65 -13.56 -18.18
N VAL A 12 0.71 -12.70 -17.84
CA VAL A 12 0.98 -11.43 -17.14
C VAL A 12 0.63 -11.48 -15.65
N GLY A 13 0.06 -12.60 -15.17
CA GLY A 13 -0.32 -12.85 -13.79
C GLY A 13 -1.70 -13.50 -13.69
N ASP A 14 -2.04 -13.94 -12.50
CA ASP A 14 -3.31 -14.56 -12.19
C ASP A 14 -4.19 -13.60 -11.40
N ILE A 15 -5.50 -13.65 -11.66
CA ILE A 15 -6.49 -12.78 -11.04
C ILE A 15 -7.62 -13.64 -10.52
N SER A 16 -8.03 -13.43 -9.28
CA SER A 16 -9.30 -13.92 -8.75
C SER A 16 -10.16 -12.76 -8.26
N PHE A 17 -11.46 -12.90 -8.42
CA PHE A 17 -12.42 -11.85 -8.12
C PHE A 17 -13.71 -12.43 -7.55
N ASP A 18 -14.14 -11.88 -6.43
CA ASP A 18 -15.47 -12.01 -5.88
C ASP A 18 -16.08 -10.63 -5.69
N GLY A 19 -17.40 -10.51 -5.84
CA GLY A 19 -18.04 -9.22 -5.64
C GLY A 19 -19.53 -9.32 -5.43
N PHE A 20 -20.10 -8.28 -4.86
CA PHE A 20 -21.53 -8.15 -4.73
C PHE A 20 -22.00 -6.72 -5.04
N TYR A 21 -23.25 -6.65 -5.45
CA TYR A 21 -24.01 -5.43 -5.59
C TYR A 21 -25.38 -5.65 -4.96
N ALA A 22 -25.72 -4.78 -4.01
CA ALA A 22 -26.98 -4.84 -3.29
C ALA A 22 -27.66 -3.47 -3.28
N THR A 23 -28.94 -3.42 -3.65
CA THR A 23 -29.74 -2.22 -3.57
C THR A 23 -31.04 -2.49 -2.85
N ARG A 24 -31.35 -1.71 -1.84
CA ARG A 24 -32.65 -1.71 -1.12
C ARG A 24 -33.53 -0.56 -1.59
N SER A 25 -32.93 0.52 -2.05
CA SER A 25 -33.60 1.69 -2.63
C SER A 25 -32.65 2.44 -3.55
N LYS A 26 -33.14 3.45 -4.29
CA LYS A 26 -32.30 4.31 -5.15
C LYS A 26 -31.20 5.08 -4.37
N LYS A 27 -31.32 5.16 -3.04
CA LYS A 27 -30.38 5.87 -2.16
C LYS A 27 -29.59 4.94 -1.22
N ASP A 28 -29.88 3.65 -1.27
CA ASP A 28 -29.22 2.63 -0.45
C ASP A 28 -28.67 1.55 -1.39
N ILE A 29 -27.54 1.87 -1.97
CA ILE A 29 -26.83 1.04 -2.93
C ILE A 29 -25.45 0.71 -2.32
N ASN A 30 -25.20 -0.58 -2.12
CA ASN A 30 -23.96 -1.08 -1.57
C ASN A 30 -23.25 -1.97 -2.57
N ALA A 31 -21.96 -1.86 -2.66
CA ALA A 31 -21.12 -2.73 -3.47
C ALA A 31 -19.91 -3.19 -2.63
N GLY A 32 -19.42 -4.36 -2.92
CA GLY A 32 -18.19 -4.87 -2.32
C GLY A 32 -17.51 -5.82 -3.28
N PHE A 33 -16.20 -5.96 -3.09
CA PHE A 33 -15.37 -6.85 -3.87
C PHE A 33 -14.20 -7.37 -3.05
N ASN A 34 -13.70 -8.52 -3.45
CA ASN A 34 -12.41 -9.07 -3.08
C ASN A 34 -11.68 -9.43 -4.37
N ILE A 35 -10.55 -8.81 -4.62
CA ILE A 35 -9.72 -9.08 -5.78
C ILE A 35 -8.33 -9.48 -5.29
N GLN A 36 -7.79 -10.53 -5.90
CA GLN A 36 -6.44 -10.99 -5.67
C GLN A 36 -5.71 -11.05 -6.99
N PHE A 37 -4.51 -10.53 -7.00
CA PHE A 37 -3.57 -10.60 -8.10
C PHE A 37 -2.37 -11.40 -7.63
N GLU A 38 -1.96 -12.40 -8.39
CA GLU A 38 -0.78 -13.20 -8.12
C GLU A 38 0.22 -13.08 -9.26
N ASP A 39 1.48 -12.93 -8.89
CA ASP A 39 2.62 -12.85 -9.83
C ASP A 39 2.41 -11.80 -10.95
N ILE A 40 2.02 -10.60 -10.58
CA ILE A 40 1.67 -9.49 -11.48
C ILE A 40 2.60 -8.30 -11.28
N THR A 41 2.79 -7.45 -12.31
CA THR A 41 3.52 -6.19 -12.15
C THR A 41 2.64 -5.09 -11.58
N ALA A 42 3.24 -4.15 -10.84
CA ALA A 42 2.54 -2.99 -10.29
C ALA A 42 1.82 -2.15 -11.38
N GLU A 43 2.46 -1.99 -12.54
CA GLU A 43 1.87 -1.31 -13.70
C GLU A 43 0.56 -1.99 -14.15
N LYS A 44 0.57 -3.33 -14.20
CA LYS A 44 -0.60 -4.09 -14.65
C LYS A 44 -1.73 -4.07 -13.61
N VAL A 45 -1.40 -4.08 -12.32
CA VAL A 45 -2.40 -3.89 -11.25
C VAL A 45 -3.13 -2.55 -11.43
N ILE A 46 -2.38 -1.47 -11.67
CA ILE A 46 -2.96 -0.12 -11.85
C ILE A 46 -3.77 -0.03 -13.15
N GLU A 47 -3.32 -0.68 -14.23
CA GLU A 47 -4.07 -0.73 -15.49
C GLU A 47 -5.42 -1.43 -15.32
N LEU A 48 -5.45 -2.54 -14.60
CA LEU A 48 -6.67 -3.33 -14.36
C LEU A 48 -7.57 -2.72 -13.29
N MET A 49 -7.00 -2.03 -12.31
CA MET A 49 -7.73 -1.38 -11.22
C MET A 49 -7.20 0.03 -10.97
N PRO A 50 -7.62 1.03 -11.74
CA PRO A 50 -7.15 2.42 -11.61
C PRO A 50 -7.34 3.03 -10.21
N ALA A 51 -8.33 2.57 -9.43
CA ALA A 51 -8.55 3.01 -8.05
C ALA A 51 -7.35 2.74 -7.14
N VAL A 52 -6.52 1.73 -7.42
CA VAL A 52 -5.29 1.43 -6.68
C VAL A 52 -4.31 2.59 -6.74
N ASP A 53 -4.29 3.34 -7.83
CA ASP A 53 -3.45 4.52 -7.98
C ASP A 53 -3.78 5.64 -6.96
N THR A 54 -5.05 5.78 -6.61
CA THR A 54 -5.49 6.72 -5.57
C THR A 54 -5.21 6.18 -4.16
N LEU A 55 -5.40 4.88 -3.95
CA LEU A 55 -5.19 4.23 -2.66
C LEU A 55 -3.70 4.10 -2.31
N MET A 56 -2.87 3.86 -3.31
CA MET A 56 -1.44 3.57 -3.13
C MET A 56 -0.57 4.12 -4.28
N PRO A 57 -0.47 5.44 -4.42
CA PRO A 57 0.23 6.08 -5.55
C PRO A 57 1.70 5.70 -5.69
N ILE A 58 2.35 5.34 -4.57
CA ILE A 58 3.76 4.92 -4.57
C ILE A 58 3.99 3.61 -5.33
N LEU A 59 2.94 2.81 -5.55
CA LEU A 59 3.03 1.52 -6.25
C LEU A 59 3.61 1.68 -7.67
N LYS A 60 3.36 2.79 -8.35
CA LYS A 60 3.95 3.13 -9.66
C LYS A 60 5.48 3.10 -9.68
N SER A 61 6.11 3.26 -8.54
CA SER A 61 7.57 3.30 -8.45
C SER A 61 8.20 1.93 -8.26
N PHE A 62 7.38 0.89 -8.07
CA PHE A 62 7.85 -0.47 -7.89
C PHE A 62 7.91 -1.21 -9.21
N TYR A 63 9.00 -1.92 -9.40
CA TYR A 63 9.28 -2.79 -10.55
C TYR A 63 9.58 -4.19 -10.04
N GLY A 64 9.09 -5.17 -10.71
CA GLY A 64 9.13 -6.58 -10.32
C GLY A 64 7.72 -7.14 -10.25
N ARG A 65 7.63 -8.37 -9.80
CA ARG A 65 6.34 -9.07 -9.67
C ARG A 65 5.92 -9.09 -8.22
N LEU A 66 4.63 -8.94 -7.98
CA LEU A 66 4.06 -8.87 -6.65
C LEU A 66 2.72 -9.60 -6.59
N ASN A 67 2.30 -9.92 -5.39
CA ASN A 67 0.94 -10.34 -5.09
C ASN A 67 0.22 -9.20 -4.39
N CYS A 68 -1.04 -8.99 -4.76
CA CYS A 68 -1.86 -7.92 -4.21
C CYS A 68 -3.23 -8.46 -3.88
N GLU A 69 -3.69 -8.23 -2.67
CA GLU A 69 -5.06 -8.49 -2.24
C GLU A 69 -5.70 -7.16 -1.84
N LEU A 70 -6.90 -6.90 -2.37
CA LEU A 70 -7.71 -5.75 -2.03
C LEU A 70 -9.16 -6.22 -1.86
N ALA A 71 -9.68 -6.12 -0.63
CA ALA A 71 -11.09 -6.35 -0.37
C ALA A 71 -11.71 -5.07 0.20
N ALA A 72 -12.83 -4.65 -0.34
CA ALA A 72 -13.48 -3.43 0.10
C ALA A 72 -15.00 -3.47 -0.08
N THR A 73 -15.69 -2.72 0.76
CA THR A 73 -17.10 -2.37 0.61
C THR A 73 -17.27 -0.86 0.54
N THR A 74 -18.29 -0.40 -0.14
CA THR A 74 -18.62 1.01 -0.30
C THR A 74 -20.09 1.22 -0.58
N GLN A 75 -20.57 2.42 -0.33
CA GLN A 75 -21.84 2.89 -0.84
C GLN A 75 -21.67 3.57 -2.19
N LEU A 76 -22.69 3.48 -3.03
CA LEU A 76 -22.75 4.18 -4.30
C LEU A 76 -23.84 5.25 -4.25
N ASP A 77 -23.61 6.35 -4.95
CA ASP A 77 -24.65 7.36 -5.16
C ASP A 77 -25.68 6.91 -6.21
N THR A 78 -26.68 7.73 -6.45
CA THR A 78 -27.75 7.45 -7.45
C THR A 78 -27.25 7.37 -8.88
N ASN A 79 -26.03 7.85 -9.16
CA ASN A 79 -25.36 7.80 -10.46
C ASN A 79 -24.31 6.69 -10.53
N MET A 80 -24.27 5.79 -9.51
CA MET A 80 -23.32 4.69 -9.41
C MET A 80 -21.86 5.12 -9.16
N ASN A 81 -21.61 6.34 -8.68
CA ASN A 81 -20.29 6.77 -8.28
C ASN A 81 -19.98 6.30 -6.85
N LEU A 82 -18.73 5.99 -6.59
CA LEU A 82 -18.24 5.63 -5.25
C LEU A 82 -18.40 6.79 -4.27
N ILE A 83 -18.98 6.52 -3.12
CA ILE A 83 -19.01 7.46 -1.99
C ILE A 83 -17.72 7.24 -1.18
N ILE A 84 -16.67 7.98 -1.49
CA ILE A 84 -15.31 7.79 -0.95
C ILE A 84 -15.28 7.65 0.58
N PRO A 85 -15.96 8.49 1.39
CA PRO A 85 -15.96 8.32 2.84
C PRO A 85 -16.58 7.02 3.36
N SER A 86 -17.36 6.31 2.53
CA SER A 86 -17.97 5.03 2.90
C SER A 86 -17.09 3.82 2.61
N ILE A 87 -15.96 4.02 1.95
CA ILE A 87 -15.04 2.92 1.60
C ILE A 87 -14.44 2.34 2.88
N LYS A 88 -14.63 1.04 3.06
CA LYS A 88 -13.99 0.25 4.11
C LYS A 88 -13.33 -0.95 3.45
N GLY A 89 -12.13 -1.29 3.87
CA GLY A 89 -11.44 -2.38 3.22
C GLY A 89 -10.13 -2.75 3.87
N ILE A 90 -9.49 -3.75 3.29
CA ILE A 90 -8.14 -4.19 3.60
C ILE A 90 -7.29 -4.21 2.33
N MET A 91 -5.99 -4.09 2.52
CA MET A 91 -5.02 -4.35 1.47
C MET A 91 -3.85 -5.17 1.99
N ARG A 92 -3.33 -6.04 1.15
CA ARG A 92 -2.04 -6.75 1.32
C ARG A 92 -1.26 -6.67 0.03
N ILE A 93 0.02 -6.39 0.13
CA ILE A 93 0.94 -6.41 -1.02
C ILE A 93 2.19 -7.10 -0.56
N THR A 94 2.59 -8.16 -1.26
CA THR A 94 3.82 -8.89 -1.03
C THR A 94 4.62 -9.01 -2.31
N GLY A 95 5.93 -9.03 -2.20
CA GLY A 95 6.79 -9.25 -3.34
C GLY A 95 8.24 -9.44 -2.91
N ASP A 96 8.95 -10.17 -3.74
CA ASP A 96 10.37 -10.45 -3.61
C ASP A 96 11.12 -9.86 -4.79
N ASP A 97 12.40 -9.57 -4.60
CA ASP A 97 13.29 -9.06 -5.64
C ASP A 97 12.74 -7.83 -6.37
N LEU A 98 12.13 -6.91 -5.62
CA LEU A 98 11.55 -5.70 -6.16
C LEU A 98 12.59 -4.58 -6.31
N TYR A 99 12.30 -3.65 -7.21
CA TYR A 99 13.07 -2.42 -7.35
C TYR A 99 12.16 -1.21 -7.21
N ILE A 100 12.64 -0.17 -6.54
CA ILE A 100 12.04 1.16 -6.57
C ILE A 100 12.89 2.06 -7.47
N LYS A 101 12.28 2.63 -8.52
CA LYS A 101 12.95 3.46 -9.53
C LYS A 101 12.13 4.70 -9.82
N ASP A 102 12.79 5.68 -10.47
CA ASP A 102 12.18 6.90 -11.02
C ASP A 102 11.31 7.71 -10.05
N ASN A 103 11.55 7.52 -8.74
CA ASN A 103 10.85 8.21 -7.68
C ASN A 103 11.71 9.35 -7.11
N LYS A 104 11.23 10.58 -7.21
CA LYS A 104 11.93 11.79 -6.70
C LYS A 104 12.15 11.72 -5.19
N MET A 105 11.14 11.23 -4.45
CA MET A 105 11.21 11.08 -2.99
C MET A 105 12.30 10.09 -2.63
N PHE A 106 12.31 8.90 -3.26
CA PHE A 106 13.36 7.91 -3.05
C PHE A 106 14.75 8.48 -3.36
N LYS A 107 14.95 9.10 -4.53
CA LYS A 107 16.25 9.70 -4.94
C LYS A 107 16.74 10.75 -3.94
N THR A 108 15.84 11.54 -3.36
CA THR A 108 16.18 12.55 -2.37
C THR A 108 16.55 11.93 -1.02
N LEU A 109 15.77 10.98 -0.53
CA LEU A 109 16.05 10.25 0.70
C LEU A 109 17.34 9.43 0.58
N ALA A 110 17.55 8.72 -0.54
CA ALA A 110 18.73 7.93 -0.79
C ALA A 110 20.02 8.76 -0.76
N ARG A 111 19.99 10.00 -1.27
CA ARG A 111 21.11 10.93 -1.18
C ARG A 111 21.39 11.36 0.26
N LYS A 112 20.34 11.72 1.01
CA LYS A 112 20.46 12.22 2.39
C LYS A 112 20.83 11.13 3.38
N LEU A 113 20.34 9.93 3.15
CA LEU A 113 20.60 8.76 3.99
C LEU A 113 21.83 7.95 3.54
N LEU A 114 22.58 8.45 2.57
CA LEU A 114 23.85 7.86 2.08
C LEU A 114 23.67 6.42 1.55
N PHE A 115 22.59 6.16 0.82
CA PHE A 115 22.41 4.88 0.13
C PHE A 115 23.52 4.68 -0.92
N LYS A 116 23.95 3.44 -1.10
CA LYS A 116 24.98 3.08 -2.08
C LYS A 116 24.51 3.41 -3.50
N ASN A 117 23.33 2.91 -3.87
CA ASN A 117 22.65 3.28 -5.10
C ASN A 117 21.62 4.39 -4.80
N LYS A 118 21.71 5.52 -5.52
CA LYS A 118 20.85 6.70 -5.31
C LYS A 118 19.79 6.85 -6.41
N LYS A 119 19.81 5.99 -7.40
CA LYS A 119 18.90 6.01 -8.54
C LYS A 119 17.78 4.98 -8.40
N GLU A 120 18.13 3.83 -7.87
CA GLU A 120 17.22 2.73 -7.64
C GLU A 120 17.53 2.03 -6.31
N GLY A 121 16.53 1.43 -5.69
CA GLY A 121 16.66 0.62 -4.48
C GLY A 121 16.20 -0.80 -4.76
N TYR A 122 17.05 -1.78 -4.45
CA TYR A 122 16.68 -3.18 -4.48
C TYR A 122 16.08 -3.57 -3.13
N ILE A 123 14.91 -4.20 -3.17
CA ILE A 123 14.16 -4.66 -2.02
C ILE A 123 14.12 -6.19 -2.08
N GLU A 124 14.78 -6.83 -1.11
CA GLU A 124 14.86 -8.29 -1.02
C GLU A 124 13.48 -8.91 -0.82
N HIS A 125 12.72 -8.38 0.10
CA HIS A 125 11.36 -8.81 0.44
C HIS A 125 10.54 -7.65 0.98
N MET A 126 9.27 -7.61 0.62
CA MET A 126 8.31 -6.64 1.12
C MET A 126 6.97 -7.32 1.41
N SER A 127 6.42 -7.05 2.58
CA SER A 127 5.05 -7.45 2.96
C SER A 127 4.37 -6.27 3.64
N VAL A 128 3.41 -5.68 2.97
CA VAL A 128 2.68 -4.49 3.41
C VAL A 128 1.23 -4.86 3.65
N GLU A 129 0.72 -4.51 4.81
CA GLU A 129 -0.69 -4.67 5.17
C GLU A 129 -1.28 -3.32 5.58
N GLY A 130 -2.56 -3.12 5.32
CA GLY A 130 -3.24 -1.91 5.70
C GLY A 130 -4.76 -2.04 5.73
N ILE A 131 -5.38 -1.06 6.39
CA ILE A 131 -6.85 -0.94 6.48
C ILE A 131 -7.27 0.38 5.82
N ILE A 132 -8.38 0.31 5.10
CA ILE A 132 -9.03 1.46 4.47
C ILE A 132 -10.27 1.78 5.28
N SER A 133 -10.33 2.96 5.85
CA SER A 133 -11.49 3.48 6.57
C SER A 133 -11.43 5.00 6.68
N ASP A 134 -12.58 5.64 6.83
CA ASP A 134 -12.68 7.08 7.08
C ASP A 134 -11.84 7.94 6.12
N SER A 135 -11.89 7.60 4.83
CA SER A 135 -11.11 8.25 3.76
C SER A 135 -9.58 8.17 3.94
N THR A 136 -9.10 7.19 4.69
CA THR A 136 -7.68 6.94 4.92
C THR A 136 -7.30 5.50 4.62
N VAL A 137 -6.04 5.29 4.27
CA VAL A 137 -5.37 4.00 4.24
C VAL A 137 -4.32 4.01 5.33
N GLU A 138 -4.53 3.27 6.41
CA GLU A 138 -3.53 3.05 7.44
C GLU A 138 -2.63 1.90 7.02
N ILE A 139 -1.35 2.19 6.83
CA ILE A 139 -0.31 1.20 6.51
C ILE A 139 0.35 0.77 7.82
N PHE A 140 0.15 -0.49 8.15
CA PHE A 140 0.72 -1.07 9.36
C PHE A 140 2.24 -1.16 9.30
N PRO A 141 2.92 -1.19 10.45
CA PRO A 141 4.36 -1.33 10.50
C PRO A 141 4.82 -2.61 9.80
N PHE A 142 5.77 -2.47 8.89
CA PHE A 142 6.41 -3.59 8.20
C PHE A 142 7.91 -3.38 8.09
N ILE A 143 8.65 -4.47 7.96
CA ILE A 143 10.10 -4.46 7.77
C ILE A 143 10.43 -4.49 6.28
N MET A 144 11.32 -3.60 5.87
CA MET A 144 11.89 -3.59 4.54
C MET A 144 13.42 -3.60 4.62
N LYS A 145 14.02 -4.46 3.83
CA LYS A 145 15.47 -4.51 3.62
C LYS A 145 15.81 -3.94 2.26
N MET A 146 16.68 -2.96 2.23
CA MET A 146 17.12 -2.31 1.02
C MET A 146 18.60 -1.94 1.13
N ASP A 147 19.43 -2.45 0.21
CA ASP A 147 20.87 -2.29 0.26
C ASP A 147 21.42 -2.79 1.64
N ARG A 148 22.09 -1.96 2.39
CA ARG A 148 22.62 -2.23 3.75
C ARG A 148 21.70 -1.77 4.88
N TYR A 149 20.49 -1.36 4.55
CA TYR A 149 19.52 -0.83 5.49
C TYR A 149 18.46 -1.88 5.83
N THR A 150 18.12 -1.96 7.10
CA THR A 150 16.87 -2.57 7.55
C THR A 150 16.02 -1.47 8.16
N MET A 151 14.81 -1.33 7.66
CA MET A 151 13.91 -0.24 8.02
C MET A 151 12.57 -0.79 8.47
N ALA A 152 11.95 -0.17 9.47
CA ALA A 152 10.53 -0.34 9.76
C ALA A 152 9.79 0.88 9.20
N LEU A 153 8.80 0.63 8.37
CA LEU A 153 7.96 1.65 7.75
C LEU A 153 6.52 1.52 8.24
N SER A 154 5.84 2.64 8.39
CA SER A 154 4.41 2.71 8.67
C SER A 154 3.88 4.07 8.25
N GLY A 155 2.56 4.22 8.14
CA GLY A 155 2.01 5.54 7.87
C GLY A 155 0.53 5.56 7.56
N ILE A 156 0.07 6.74 7.18
CA ILE A 156 -1.30 7.00 6.77
C ILE A 156 -1.25 7.72 5.42
N GLN A 157 -2.03 7.21 4.50
CA GLN A 157 -2.33 7.83 3.21
C GLN A 157 -3.80 8.23 3.21
N ASN A 158 -4.08 9.52 3.02
CA ASN A 158 -5.45 9.99 2.83
C ASN A 158 -5.88 9.83 1.37
N LEU A 159 -7.16 9.63 1.13
CA LEU A 159 -7.71 9.50 -0.23
C LEU A 159 -7.69 10.82 -1.04
N ASP A 160 -7.37 11.95 -0.38
CA ASP A 160 -7.08 13.23 -1.01
C ASP A 160 -5.62 13.39 -1.45
N MET A 161 -4.82 12.30 -1.41
CA MET A 161 -3.40 12.21 -1.75
C MET A 161 -2.44 12.73 -0.67
N SER A 162 -2.91 13.38 0.37
CA SER A 162 -2.04 13.79 1.48
C SER A 162 -1.58 12.57 2.29
N PHE A 163 -0.37 12.62 2.84
CA PHE A 163 0.20 11.47 3.52
C PHE A 163 1.15 11.84 4.65
N ARG A 164 1.36 10.85 5.52
CA ARG A 164 2.33 10.89 6.62
C ARG A 164 2.94 9.52 6.82
N TYR A 165 4.19 9.35 6.40
CA TYR A 165 4.93 8.12 6.57
C TYR A 165 6.06 8.29 7.58
N HIS A 166 6.33 7.24 8.33
CA HIS A 166 7.46 7.14 9.23
C HIS A 166 8.36 5.97 8.83
N MET A 167 9.66 6.23 8.75
CA MET A 167 10.70 5.24 8.53
C MET A 167 11.65 5.22 9.72
N SER A 168 11.77 4.09 10.41
CA SER A 168 12.79 3.87 11.43
C SER A 168 13.94 3.09 10.84
N LEU A 169 15.14 3.66 10.81
CA LEU A 169 16.37 2.98 10.37
C LEU A 169 16.87 2.08 11.51
N ILE A 170 16.51 0.80 11.46
CA ILE A 170 16.87 -0.19 12.47
C ILE A 170 18.34 -0.58 12.33
N ARG A 171 18.76 -0.86 11.08
CA ARG A 171 20.15 -1.12 10.70
C ARG A 171 20.53 -0.19 9.56
N SER A 172 21.64 0.50 9.74
CA SER A 172 22.16 1.47 8.77
C SER A 172 23.66 1.67 9.01
N PRO A 173 24.40 2.33 8.10
CA PRO A 173 25.79 2.68 8.33
C PRO A 173 25.99 3.79 9.38
N PHE A 174 24.94 4.39 9.90
CA PHE A 174 25.03 5.38 10.96
C PHE A 174 25.32 4.71 12.31
N LEU A 175 26.06 5.40 13.18
CA LEU A 175 26.38 4.93 14.52
C LEU A 175 25.18 4.92 15.48
N PHE A 176 24.11 5.61 15.10
CA PHE A 176 22.88 5.74 15.89
C PHE A 176 21.66 5.47 15.04
N LYS A 177 20.58 5.02 15.67
CA LYS A 177 19.31 4.76 15.00
C LYS A 177 18.57 6.07 14.73
N LEU A 178 18.05 6.20 13.52
CA LEU A 178 17.36 7.38 13.05
C LEU A 178 15.90 7.07 12.72
N GLY A 179 15.03 8.04 12.95
CA GLY A 179 13.70 8.11 12.39
C GLY A 179 13.64 9.16 11.27
N VAL A 180 12.85 8.92 10.27
CA VAL A 180 12.55 9.86 9.18
C VAL A 180 11.05 9.96 9.03
N ASP A 181 10.49 11.13 9.28
CA ASP A 181 9.11 11.44 8.98
C ASP A 181 9.03 12.08 7.60
N VAL A 182 8.17 11.57 6.75
CA VAL A 182 7.89 12.12 5.41
C VAL A 182 6.41 12.49 5.36
N THR A 183 6.12 13.76 5.08
CA THR A 183 4.76 14.28 5.01
C THR A 183 4.58 15.07 3.74
N GLY A 184 3.42 15.00 3.13
CA GLY A 184 3.10 15.75 1.93
C GLY A 184 1.61 15.96 1.77
N ASP A 185 1.24 16.99 1.03
CA ASP A 185 -0.11 17.23 0.56
C ASP A 185 -0.38 16.36 -0.69
N ASP A 186 0.68 16.00 -1.39
CA ASP A 186 0.75 15.03 -2.49
C ASP A 186 2.18 14.52 -2.70
N PHE A 187 2.40 13.62 -3.66
CA PHE A 187 3.73 13.04 -3.96
C PHE A 187 4.69 13.99 -4.70
N GLU A 188 4.24 15.16 -5.12
CA GLU A 188 5.08 16.23 -5.67
C GLU A 188 5.45 17.26 -4.59
N ASN A 189 4.55 17.54 -3.63
CA ASN A 189 4.66 18.55 -2.57
C ASN A 189 4.83 17.87 -1.22
N TRP A 190 6.07 17.52 -0.89
CA TRP A 190 6.38 16.80 0.33
C TRP A 190 7.66 17.34 0.99
N LYS A 191 7.78 17.02 2.28
CA LYS A 191 8.93 17.36 3.12
C LYS A 191 9.30 16.17 4.00
N PHE A 192 10.54 16.12 4.49
CA PHE A 192 10.95 15.14 5.47
C PHE A 192 11.67 15.78 6.64
N LYS A 193 11.62 15.12 7.79
CA LYS A 193 12.28 15.51 9.02
C LYS A 193 13.01 14.30 9.59
N ILE A 194 14.27 14.49 9.95
CA ILE A 194 15.06 13.48 10.67
C ILE A 194 14.80 13.65 12.17
N GLY A 195 14.54 12.56 12.86
CA GLY A 195 14.22 12.55 14.28
C GLY A 195 14.54 11.21 14.95
N LYS A 196 13.81 10.91 16.01
CA LYS A 196 13.93 9.63 16.73
C LYS A 196 13.18 8.53 16.01
N PRO A 197 13.69 7.29 15.99
CA PRO A 197 12.96 6.16 15.45
C PRO A 197 11.78 5.80 16.36
N LYS A 198 10.65 5.38 15.76
CA LYS A 198 9.52 4.75 16.49
C LYS A 198 9.88 3.31 16.87
N TYR A 199 10.55 2.59 15.95
CA TYR A 199 10.95 1.20 16.12
C TYR A 199 12.47 1.10 16.23
N LYS A 200 12.97 0.42 17.26
CA LYS A 200 14.41 0.28 17.52
C LYS A 200 14.99 -1.07 17.09
N ASN A 201 14.15 -2.04 16.80
CA ASN A 201 14.50 -3.40 16.36
C ASN A 201 13.48 -3.88 15.33
N ALA A 202 13.69 -5.05 14.77
CA ALA A 202 12.79 -5.67 13.80
C ALA A 202 11.60 -6.41 14.44
N ASP A 203 11.50 -6.38 15.76
CA ASP A 203 10.38 -6.93 16.52
C ASP A 203 9.24 -5.89 16.53
N ILE A 204 8.50 -5.86 15.43
CA ILE A 204 7.35 -4.98 15.24
C ILE A 204 6.05 -5.77 15.45
N PRO A 205 4.96 -5.11 15.87
CA PRO A 205 3.66 -5.78 15.98
C PRO A 205 3.23 -6.39 14.64
N VAL A 206 2.59 -7.56 14.72
CA VAL A 206 1.98 -8.24 13.58
C VAL A 206 0.50 -7.95 13.56
N PHE A 207 -0.03 -7.56 12.41
CA PHE A 207 -1.41 -7.11 12.23
C PHE A 207 -2.26 -8.02 11.34
N SER A 208 -1.71 -9.15 10.87
CA SER A 208 -2.43 -10.05 9.95
C SER A 208 -3.77 -10.54 10.50
N SER A 209 -3.87 -10.79 11.81
CA SER A 209 -5.15 -11.16 12.44
C SER A 209 -6.19 -10.03 12.37
N VAL A 210 -5.76 -8.78 12.53
CA VAL A 210 -6.63 -7.60 12.43
C VAL A 210 -7.14 -7.43 11.00
N ILE A 211 -6.26 -7.68 10.02
CA ILE A 211 -6.62 -7.68 8.59
C ILE A 211 -7.66 -8.76 8.29
N ASP A 212 -7.43 -9.99 8.77
CA ASP A 212 -8.34 -11.12 8.54
C ASP A 212 -9.70 -10.90 9.18
N GLU A 213 -9.74 -10.41 10.43
CA GLU A 213 -10.98 -10.04 11.11
C GLU A 213 -11.72 -8.91 10.39
N THR A 214 -10.99 -7.89 9.91
CA THR A 214 -11.58 -6.79 9.14
C THR A 214 -12.18 -7.32 7.83
N LYS A 215 -11.45 -8.19 7.12
CA LYS A 215 -11.94 -8.80 5.88
C LYS A 215 -13.22 -9.60 6.07
N ILE A 216 -13.34 -10.37 7.16
CA ILE A 216 -14.54 -11.16 7.49
C ILE A 216 -15.75 -10.25 7.72
N ASN A 217 -15.52 -9.03 8.21
CA ASN A 217 -16.58 -8.07 8.56
C ASN A 217 -16.95 -7.11 7.38
N LEU A 218 -16.34 -7.27 6.22
CA LEU A 218 -16.68 -6.53 5.00
C LEU A 218 -17.89 -7.14 4.27
#